data_68020195ec7f10c62bf03a79b881b005
#
_entry.id   68020195ec7f10c62bf03a79b881b005
#
_cell.length_a   1.000
_cell.length_b   1.000
_cell.length_c   1.000
_cell.angle_alpha   90.00
_cell.angle_beta   90.00
_cell.angle_gamma   90.00
#
_symmetry.space_group_name_H-M   'P 1'
#
loop_
_entity.id
_entity.type
_entity.pdbx_description
1 polymer ?
#
loop_
_entity_poly.entity_id
_entity_poly.type
_entity_poly.pdbx_seq_one_letter_code
_entity_poly.pdbx_strand_id
1 'polypeptide(L)'
;MSIAGIICLVGALTIVPFIIYYVKEAKNHPKGLIAAALSNMGERFGYYIMNAVLLLFLVSKFGLPDGTAGVIYSVFYFGIYVLSLVGGIIADKTQNYNKTIQWGLIIMAIGYVVMAIPLFSKTADGAILDSGAGWATILTITCMALLFIAFGNGLFKGNLQAIVGKLYDEFEAEAAKKGEEALAEAKKRRDSGFQIFYVFINIGGFFAPFIAPFLREWWLKAHHLVYNADMSGLCHQFLANGQETQKFTETMAAVLQPGYNFTDTAAFCSDYITVFNQGVHFSFIASVVAMVISLVIFMVNKYKFPQPAKKEHAQVVEYTAEEKQAMAKEIKQRLYALFAVLGIAIFFWFSFHQNGQSLSVFARDFVKTDAIAPEIWQALNPYFVIVLTPLMIIFNKKVTMSTPRKIALGMAIAGMAYLFLMIISIVNNYPSGTEFRAMDLAQMAAAGLAKAAPWVLLVTYFFLTVAELFISPLGLSFVSKVAPRHMVGLCQGLWLGATAIGNLMIWLGPVMYNAWPIKYCWAVFAVVCFVSMAIMLGMVKWLERVTQ
;
A
#
# COMPACT_ATOMS: atom_id res chain seq x y z
N MET A 1 -12.47 24.10 -10.16
CA MET A 1 -11.58 23.07 -9.60
C MET A 1 -12.48 22.00 -8.99
N SER A 2 -12.23 20.71 -9.26
CA SER A 2 -13.01 19.62 -8.66
C SER A 2 -12.78 19.57 -7.14
N ILE A 3 -13.73 18.97 -6.39
CA ILE A 3 -13.57 18.78 -4.92
C ILE A 3 -12.30 18.00 -4.63
N ALA A 4 -11.99 16.96 -5.41
CA ALA A 4 -10.73 16.22 -5.33
C ALA A 4 -9.50 17.12 -5.51
N GLY A 5 -9.54 18.06 -6.46
CA GLY A 5 -8.48 19.05 -6.66
C GLY A 5 -8.30 20.00 -5.47
N ILE A 6 -9.41 20.40 -4.82
CA ILE A 6 -9.36 21.23 -3.61
C ILE A 6 -8.72 20.42 -2.46
N ILE A 7 -9.12 19.17 -2.25
CA ILE A 7 -8.56 18.30 -1.22
C ILE A 7 -7.05 18.11 -1.44
N CYS A 8 -6.64 17.82 -2.68
CA CYS A 8 -5.22 17.69 -3.03
C CYS A 8 -4.44 18.97 -2.73
N LEU A 9 -4.96 20.14 -3.13
CA LEU A 9 -4.30 21.42 -2.90
C LEU A 9 -4.19 21.76 -1.41
N VAL A 10 -5.28 21.63 -0.66
CA VAL A 10 -5.28 21.88 0.79
C VAL A 10 -4.33 20.93 1.51
N GLY A 11 -4.37 19.65 1.18
CA GLY A 11 -3.44 18.66 1.71
C GLY A 11 -1.99 18.99 1.36
N ALA A 12 -1.70 19.34 0.10
CA ALA A 12 -0.37 19.76 -0.33
C ALA A 12 0.13 20.99 0.45
N LEU A 13 -0.71 22.02 0.61
CA LEU A 13 -0.35 23.22 1.38
C LEU A 13 -0.04 22.91 2.85
N THR A 14 -0.77 21.98 3.46
CA THR A 14 -0.53 21.60 4.86
C THR A 14 0.75 20.78 5.06
N ILE A 15 1.21 20.02 4.06
CA ILE A 15 2.45 19.23 4.13
C ILE A 15 3.71 20.01 3.72
N VAL A 16 3.59 21.14 2.98
CA VAL A 16 4.73 21.96 2.53
C VAL A 16 5.67 22.36 3.68
N PRO A 17 5.21 22.87 4.83
CA PRO A 17 6.10 23.21 5.95
C PRO A 17 6.94 22.01 6.41
N PHE A 18 6.37 20.82 6.43
CA PHE A 18 7.07 19.58 6.80
C PHE A 18 8.12 19.22 5.75
N ILE A 19 7.79 19.33 4.46
CA ILE A 19 8.75 19.08 3.37
C ILE A 19 9.94 20.04 3.50
N ILE A 20 9.69 21.33 3.70
CA ILE A 20 10.75 22.35 3.87
C ILE A 20 11.63 22.01 5.07
N TYR A 21 11.03 21.61 6.19
CA TYR A 21 11.77 21.18 7.37
C TYR A 21 12.68 19.99 7.06
N TYR A 22 12.14 18.92 6.47
CA TYR A 22 12.92 17.72 6.16
C TYR A 22 14.03 17.96 5.12
N VAL A 23 13.79 18.81 4.10
CA VAL A 23 14.81 19.19 3.13
C VAL A 23 15.95 20.00 3.77
N LYS A 24 15.62 20.88 4.72
CA LYS A 24 16.64 21.63 5.47
C LYS A 24 17.46 20.70 6.37
N GLU A 25 16.79 19.82 7.11
CA GLU A 25 17.43 18.86 8.01
C GLU A 25 18.35 17.91 7.25
N ALA A 26 17.93 17.46 6.07
CA ALA A 26 18.71 16.54 5.24
C ALA A 26 20.09 17.09 4.80
N LYS A 27 20.34 18.40 4.91
CA LYS A 27 21.69 18.98 4.66
C LYS A 27 22.71 18.52 5.68
N ASN A 28 22.29 18.11 6.87
CA ASN A 28 23.12 17.62 7.97
C ASN A 28 23.42 16.11 7.87
N HIS A 29 22.95 15.46 6.80
CA HIS A 29 23.03 14.02 6.58
C HIS A 29 23.96 13.64 5.41
N PRO A 30 24.32 12.37 5.22
CA PRO A 30 25.13 11.93 4.10
C PRO A 30 24.60 12.41 2.75
N LYS A 31 25.46 12.87 1.86
CA LYS A 31 25.10 13.49 0.57
C LYS A 31 24.24 12.59 -0.35
N GLY A 32 24.29 11.28 -0.17
CA GLY A 32 23.48 10.31 -0.92
C GLY A 32 22.04 10.18 -0.44
N LEU A 33 21.72 10.58 0.81
CA LEU A 33 20.40 10.37 1.42
C LEU A 33 19.25 10.97 0.60
N ILE A 34 19.37 12.23 0.20
CA ILE A 34 18.33 12.92 -0.59
C ILE A 34 18.11 12.26 -1.95
N ALA A 35 19.20 11.85 -2.62
CA ALA A 35 19.08 11.17 -3.91
C ALA A 35 18.37 9.82 -3.78
N ALA A 36 18.68 9.05 -2.72
CA ALA A 36 18.00 7.82 -2.41
C ALA A 36 16.52 8.07 -2.06
N ALA A 37 16.22 9.08 -1.23
CA ALA A 37 14.87 9.44 -0.82
C ALA A 37 14.00 9.89 -2.00
N LEU A 38 14.53 10.73 -2.92
CA LEU A 38 13.82 11.18 -4.12
C LEU A 38 13.58 10.03 -5.12
N SER A 39 14.58 9.15 -5.31
CA SER A 39 14.40 7.96 -6.15
C SER A 39 13.34 7.03 -5.58
N ASN A 40 13.31 6.85 -4.25
CA ASN A 40 12.28 6.07 -3.57
C ASN A 40 10.90 6.73 -3.67
N MET A 41 10.82 8.06 -3.52
CA MET A 41 9.58 8.81 -3.66
C MET A 41 8.93 8.60 -5.03
N GLY A 42 9.71 8.68 -6.12
CA GLY A 42 9.17 8.48 -7.47
C GLY A 42 8.74 7.04 -7.71
N GLU A 43 9.50 6.06 -7.24
CA GLU A 43 9.09 4.65 -7.31
C GLU A 43 7.82 4.42 -6.49
N ARG A 44 7.74 4.92 -5.27
CA ARG A 44 6.54 4.83 -4.43
C ARG A 44 5.34 5.54 -5.04
N PHE A 45 5.54 6.68 -5.68
CA PHE A 45 4.47 7.38 -6.40
C PHE A 45 3.84 6.47 -7.48
N GLY A 46 4.65 5.84 -8.35
CA GLY A 46 4.15 4.91 -9.34
C GLY A 46 3.45 3.69 -8.72
N TYR A 47 4.01 3.14 -7.64
CA TYR A 47 3.41 2.03 -6.90
C TYR A 47 2.05 2.40 -6.30
N TYR A 48 1.93 3.57 -5.65
CA TYR A 48 0.67 3.98 -5.02
C TYR A 48 -0.42 4.35 -6.03
N ILE A 49 -0.08 4.79 -7.26
CA ILE A 49 -1.05 4.90 -8.35
C ILE A 49 -1.67 3.52 -8.62
N MET A 50 -0.84 2.50 -8.83
CA MET A 50 -1.31 1.12 -9.05
C MET A 50 -2.12 0.61 -7.87
N ASN A 51 -1.60 0.77 -6.65
CA ASN A 51 -2.25 0.29 -5.43
C ASN A 51 -3.65 0.88 -5.25
N ALA A 52 -3.83 2.17 -5.55
CA ALA A 52 -5.10 2.85 -5.37
C ALA A 52 -6.19 2.35 -6.32
N VAL A 53 -5.82 2.01 -7.56
CA VAL A 53 -6.79 1.68 -8.61
C VAL A 53 -6.94 0.18 -8.87
N LEU A 54 -5.98 -0.67 -8.51
CA LEU A 54 -5.88 -2.03 -9.04
C LEU A 54 -7.15 -2.87 -8.84
N LEU A 55 -7.73 -2.87 -7.64
CA LEU A 55 -8.95 -3.65 -7.38
C LEU A 55 -10.10 -3.18 -8.27
N LEU A 56 -10.39 -1.88 -8.24
CA LEU A 56 -11.49 -1.29 -8.99
C LEU A 56 -11.26 -1.33 -10.51
N PHE A 57 -10.00 -1.24 -10.94
CA PHE A 57 -9.61 -1.41 -12.33
C PHE A 57 -9.89 -2.83 -12.85
N LEU A 58 -9.54 -3.86 -12.07
CA LEU A 58 -9.82 -5.25 -12.44
C LEU A 58 -11.33 -5.52 -12.55
N VAL A 59 -12.11 -4.97 -11.61
CA VAL A 59 -13.58 -5.06 -11.63
C VAL A 59 -14.17 -4.30 -12.83
N SER A 60 -13.78 -3.04 -13.03
CA SER A 60 -14.36 -2.18 -14.07
C SER A 60 -13.96 -2.54 -15.48
N LYS A 61 -12.76 -3.11 -15.67
CA LYS A 61 -12.25 -3.46 -17.01
C LYS A 61 -12.66 -4.85 -17.45
N PHE A 62 -12.61 -5.81 -16.55
CA PHE A 62 -12.78 -7.23 -16.88
C PHE A 62 -14.11 -7.81 -16.41
N GLY A 63 -14.96 -7.03 -15.74
CA GLY A 63 -16.21 -7.53 -15.17
C GLY A 63 -16.00 -8.54 -14.02
N LEU A 64 -14.79 -8.59 -13.42
CA LEU A 64 -14.48 -9.57 -12.39
C LEU A 64 -15.26 -9.28 -11.10
N PRO A 65 -15.75 -10.33 -10.42
CA PRO A 65 -16.25 -10.17 -9.06
C PRO A 65 -15.16 -9.62 -8.12
N ASP A 66 -15.55 -8.79 -7.13
CA ASP A 66 -14.60 -8.18 -6.17
C ASP A 66 -13.68 -9.22 -5.49
N GLY A 67 -14.20 -10.42 -5.20
CA GLY A 67 -13.42 -11.51 -4.60
C GLY A 67 -12.30 -12.02 -5.54
N THR A 68 -12.61 -12.22 -6.82
CA THR A 68 -11.63 -12.67 -7.82
C THR A 68 -10.58 -11.58 -8.10
N ALA A 69 -11.02 -10.34 -8.26
CA ALA A 69 -10.13 -9.19 -8.38
C ALA A 69 -9.23 -9.05 -7.12
N GLY A 70 -9.81 -9.29 -5.94
CA GLY A 70 -9.11 -9.33 -4.66
C GLY A 70 -8.01 -10.39 -4.58
N VAL A 71 -8.23 -11.57 -5.16
CA VAL A 71 -7.18 -12.62 -5.26
C VAL A 71 -6.00 -12.12 -6.08
N ILE A 72 -6.24 -11.56 -7.28
CA ILE A 72 -5.16 -11.02 -8.14
C ILE A 72 -4.40 -9.92 -7.42
N TYR A 73 -5.11 -9.00 -6.76
CA TYR A 73 -4.52 -7.94 -5.94
C TYR A 73 -3.66 -8.53 -4.80
N SER A 74 -4.17 -9.54 -4.10
CA SER A 74 -3.47 -10.16 -2.97
C SER A 74 -2.19 -10.87 -3.40
N VAL A 75 -2.22 -11.59 -4.53
CA VAL A 75 -1.04 -12.25 -5.12
C VAL A 75 0.00 -11.21 -5.55
N PHE A 76 -0.43 -10.11 -6.18
CA PHE A 76 0.45 -9.00 -6.52
C PHE A 76 1.11 -8.40 -5.27
N TYR A 77 0.33 -8.13 -4.22
CA TYR A 77 0.81 -7.56 -2.98
C TYR A 77 1.75 -8.49 -2.22
N PHE A 78 1.43 -9.80 -2.20
CA PHE A 78 2.33 -10.82 -1.69
C PHE A 78 3.67 -10.82 -2.45
N GLY A 79 3.59 -10.78 -3.79
CA GLY A 79 4.76 -10.76 -4.67
C GLY A 79 5.72 -9.60 -4.36
N ILE A 80 5.20 -8.40 -4.14
CA ILE A 80 6.00 -7.21 -3.81
C ILE A 80 6.90 -7.44 -2.59
N TYR A 81 6.39 -8.10 -1.56
CA TYR A 81 7.14 -8.33 -0.32
C TYR A 81 8.02 -9.57 -0.38
N VAL A 82 7.52 -10.68 -0.92
CA VAL A 82 8.32 -11.91 -0.99
C VAL A 82 9.47 -11.80 -2.00
N LEU A 83 9.25 -11.13 -3.14
CA LEU A 83 10.28 -10.91 -4.14
C LEU A 83 11.37 -9.93 -3.67
N SER A 84 11.11 -9.14 -2.62
CA SER A 84 12.15 -8.32 -1.98
C SER A 84 13.23 -9.18 -1.30
N LEU A 85 12.88 -10.38 -0.81
CA LEU A 85 13.86 -11.35 -0.31
C LEU A 85 14.75 -11.86 -1.45
N VAL A 86 14.14 -12.17 -2.60
CA VAL A 86 14.87 -12.60 -3.81
C VAL A 86 15.81 -11.49 -4.29
N GLY A 87 15.32 -10.25 -4.32
CA GLY A 87 16.13 -9.08 -4.69
C GLY A 87 17.32 -8.86 -3.77
N GLY A 88 17.14 -9.05 -2.46
CA GLY A 88 18.23 -9.01 -1.46
C GLY A 88 19.28 -10.10 -1.71
N ILE A 89 18.85 -11.34 -1.94
CA ILE A 89 19.75 -12.46 -2.24
C ILE A 89 20.56 -12.18 -3.52
N ILE A 90 19.94 -11.65 -4.56
CA ILE A 90 20.62 -11.30 -5.82
C ILE A 90 21.67 -10.20 -5.57
N ALA A 91 21.34 -9.16 -4.82
CA ALA A 91 22.26 -8.08 -4.51
C ALA A 91 23.44 -8.56 -3.65
N ASP A 92 23.17 -9.41 -2.65
CA ASP A 92 24.21 -9.98 -1.79
C ASP A 92 25.14 -10.94 -2.54
N LYS A 93 24.61 -11.77 -3.45
CA LYS A 93 25.43 -12.67 -4.27
C LYS A 93 26.27 -11.92 -5.29
N THR A 94 25.70 -10.90 -5.93
CA THR A 94 26.40 -10.08 -6.95
C THR A 94 27.27 -8.99 -6.34
N GLN A 95 27.09 -8.67 -5.05
CA GLN A 95 27.72 -7.55 -4.34
C GLN A 95 27.53 -6.20 -5.05
N ASN A 96 26.48 -6.09 -5.86
CA ASN A 96 26.23 -4.90 -6.68
C ASN A 96 24.81 -4.36 -6.52
N TYR A 97 24.54 -3.76 -5.36
CA TYR A 97 23.25 -3.15 -5.03
C TYR A 97 22.83 -2.13 -6.07
N ASN A 98 23.77 -1.30 -6.57
CA ASN A 98 23.46 -0.25 -7.54
C ASN A 98 22.90 -0.82 -8.85
N LYS A 99 23.49 -1.87 -9.41
CA LYS A 99 22.95 -2.51 -10.62
C LYS A 99 21.63 -3.22 -10.36
N THR A 100 21.47 -3.87 -9.22
CA THR A 100 20.23 -4.55 -8.85
C THR A 100 19.07 -3.56 -8.78
N ILE A 101 19.28 -2.38 -8.17
CA ILE A 101 18.30 -1.30 -8.10
C ILE A 101 17.95 -0.75 -9.50
N GLN A 102 18.97 -0.52 -10.36
CA GLN A 102 18.73 -0.05 -11.72
C GLN A 102 17.87 -1.01 -12.54
N TRP A 103 18.19 -2.31 -12.51
CA TRP A 103 17.36 -3.33 -13.14
C TRP A 103 15.96 -3.39 -12.55
N GLY A 104 15.81 -3.22 -11.24
CA GLY A 104 14.52 -3.13 -10.58
C GLY A 104 13.64 -2.03 -11.17
N LEU A 105 14.17 -0.81 -11.31
CA LEU A 105 13.45 0.33 -11.88
C LEU A 105 13.12 0.11 -13.37
N ILE A 106 14.03 -0.48 -14.15
CA ILE A 106 13.78 -0.77 -15.58
C ILE A 106 12.67 -1.82 -15.73
N ILE A 107 12.71 -2.90 -14.97
CA ILE A 107 11.71 -3.98 -15.02
C ILE A 107 10.35 -3.45 -14.60
N MET A 108 10.27 -2.63 -13.53
CA MET A 108 9.03 -1.95 -13.15
C MET A 108 8.50 -1.05 -14.26
N ALA A 109 9.37 -0.25 -14.88
CA ALA A 109 8.97 0.62 -15.98
C ALA A 109 8.37 -0.17 -17.15
N ILE A 110 8.96 -1.32 -17.53
CA ILE A 110 8.41 -2.21 -18.55
C ILE A 110 7.02 -2.71 -18.14
N GLY A 111 6.83 -3.15 -16.90
CA GLY A 111 5.53 -3.56 -16.39
C GLY A 111 4.48 -2.46 -16.48
N TYR A 112 4.83 -1.23 -16.08
CA TYR A 112 3.93 -0.07 -16.20
C TYR A 112 3.67 0.34 -17.64
N VAL A 113 4.63 0.21 -18.58
CA VAL A 113 4.41 0.43 -20.01
C VAL A 113 3.35 -0.52 -20.53
N VAL A 114 3.44 -1.82 -20.19
CA VAL A 114 2.43 -2.81 -20.60
C VAL A 114 1.06 -2.44 -20.00
N MET A 115 1.00 -2.04 -18.72
CA MET A 115 -0.25 -1.58 -18.10
C MET A 115 -0.81 -0.30 -18.73
N ALA A 116 0.04 0.56 -19.27
CA ALA A 116 -0.39 1.80 -19.93
C ALA A 116 -1.06 1.59 -21.29
N ILE A 117 -0.88 0.42 -21.93
CA ILE A 117 -1.50 0.10 -23.21
C ILE A 117 -2.98 -0.30 -23.00
N PRO A 118 -3.95 0.44 -23.54
CA PRO A 118 -5.37 0.17 -23.31
C PRO A 118 -5.88 -0.96 -24.21
N LEU A 119 -5.54 -2.20 -23.88
CA LEU A 119 -6.00 -3.39 -24.57
C LEU A 119 -7.39 -3.80 -24.09
N PHE A 120 -8.32 -4.07 -25.01
CA PHE A 120 -9.67 -4.57 -24.73
C PHE A 120 -10.01 -5.75 -25.61
N SER A 121 -10.76 -6.72 -25.07
CA SER A 121 -11.36 -7.79 -25.85
C SER A 121 -12.70 -7.31 -26.40
N LYS A 122 -12.82 -7.27 -27.72
CA LYS A 122 -14.00 -6.76 -28.42
C LYS A 122 -14.44 -7.72 -29.53
N THR A 123 -15.76 -7.74 -29.80
CA THR A 123 -16.33 -8.36 -31.01
C THR A 123 -15.96 -7.56 -32.26
N ALA A 124 -16.26 -8.07 -33.43
CA ALA A 124 -16.09 -7.37 -34.70
C ALA A 124 -16.90 -6.05 -34.74
N ASP A 125 -18.05 -6.02 -34.09
CA ASP A 125 -18.94 -4.85 -33.98
C ASP A 125 -18.54 -3.88 -32.86
N GLY A 126 -17.43 -4.13 -32.19
CA GLY A 126 -16.89 -3.25 -31.15
C GLY A 126 -17.43 -3.47 -29.74
N ALA A 127 -18.31 -4.43 -29.49
CA ALA A 127 -18.83 -4.75 -28.17
C ALA A 127 -17.76 -5.39 -27.27
N ILE A 128 -17.71 -4.98 -26.01
CA ILE A 128 -16.81 -5.54 -25.00
C ILE A 128 -17.18 -7.00 -24.70
N LEU A 129 -16.16 -7.84 -24.57
CA LEU A 129 -16.29 -9.24 -24.17
C LEU A 129 -15.71 -9.45 -22.76
N ASP A 130 -16.52 -10.04 -21.88
CA ASP A 130 -16.14 -10.40 -20.50
C ASP A 130 -15.72 -11.87 -20.37
N SER A 131 -15.51 -12.55 -21.46
CA SER A 131 -15.10 -13.97 -21.52
C SER A 131 -14.43 -14.31 -22.85
N GLY A 132 -13.98 -15.55 -22.97
CA GLY A 132 -13.38 -16.06 -24.20
C GLY A 132 -11.86 -15.87 -24.27
N ALA A 133 -11.25 -16.34 -25.36
CA ALA A 133 -9.80 -16.40 -25.50
C ALA A 133 -9.12 -15.02 -25.51
N GLY A 134 -9.72 -14.03 -26.17
CA GLY A 134 -9.20 -12.66 -26.22
C GLY A 134 -9.18 -12.00 -24.84
N TRP A 135 -10.27 -12.12 -24.09
CA TRP A 135 -10.39 -11.64 -22.73
C TRP A 135 -9.34 -12.31 -21.81
N ALA A 136 -9.24 -13.64 -21.85
CA ALA A 136 -8.26 -14.39 -21.06
C ALA A 136 -6.82 -13.99 -21.38
N THR A 137 -6.52 -13.74 -22.67
CA THR A 137 -5.20 -13.26 -23.10
C THR A 137 -4.86 -11.89 -22.50
N ILE A 138 -5.80 -10.94 -22.53
CA ILE A 138 -5.57 -9.59 -22.00
C ILE A 138 -5.44 -9.63 -20.47
N LEU A 139 -6.25 -10.44 -19.78
CA LEU A 139 -6.12 -10.64 -18.34
C LEU A 139 -4.75 -11.25 -17.99
N THR A 140 -4.29 -12.25 -18.78
CA THR A 140 -2.97 -12.85 -18.59
C THR A 140 -1.85 -11.83 -18.79
N ILE A 141 -1.91 -11.00 -19.85
CA ILE A 141 -0.95 -9.91 -20.08
C ILE A 141 -0.95 -8.93 -18.90
N THR A 142 -2.12 -8.58 -18.37
CA THR A 142 -2.25 -7.72 -17.19
C THR A 142 -1.58 -8.36 -15.96
N CYS A 143 -1.83 -9.66 -15.70
CA CYS A 143 -1.19 -10.39 -14.60
C CYS A 143 0.33 -10.49 -14.75
N MET A 144 0.82 -10.70 -15.97
CA MET A 144 2.26 -10.71 -16.27
C MET A 144 2.88 -9.32 -16.04
N ALA A 145 2.22 -8.25 -16.44
CA ALA A 145 2.67 -6.88 -16.16
C ALA A 145 2.77 -6.63 -14.65
N LEU A 146 1.77 -7.06 -13.87
CA LEU A 146 1.81 -6.99 -12.41
C LEU A 146 2.98 -7.78 -11.82
N LEU A 147 3.28 -8.96 -12.37
CA LEU A 147 4.45 -9.76 -11.96
C LEU A 147 5.76 -9.02 -12.25
N PHE A 148 5.91 -8.37 -13.42
CA PHE A 148 7.09 -7.55 -13.73
C PHE A 148 7.23 -6.38 -12.73
N ILE A 149 6.12 -5.70 -12.40
CA ILE A 149 6.13 -4.62 -11.41
C ILE A 149 6.54 -5.15 -10.03
N ALA A 150 5.97 -6.28 -9.59
CA ALA A 150 6.29 -6.87 -8.30
C ALA A 150 7.75 -7.34 -8.22
N PHE A 151 8.27 -7.96 -9.29
CA PHE A 151 9.66 -8.41 -9.36
C PHE A 151 10.65 -7.24 -9.36
N GLY A 152 10.38 -6.22 -10.19
CA GLY A 152 11.20 -5.02 -10.23
C GLY A 152 11.21 -4.28 -8.88
N ASN A 153 10.05 -4.19 -8.22
CA ASN A 153 9.95 -3.65 -6.85
C ASN A 153 10.77 -4.46 -5.85
N GLY A 154 10.75 -5.79 -5.96
CA GLY A 154 11.57 -6.67 -5.14
C GLY A 154 13.08 -6.41 -5.29
N LEU A 155 13.55 -6.16 -6.51
CA LEU A 155 14.95 -5.80 -6.75
C LEU A 155 15.31 -4.40 -6.22
N PHE A 156 14.34 -3.49 -6.12
CA PHE A 156 14.56 -2.10 -5.73
C PHE A 156 14.47 -1.88 -4.22
N LYS A 157 13.35 -2.26 -3.60
CA LYS A 157 12.90 -1.79 -2.28
C LYS A 157 13.88 -2.10 -1.15
N GLY A 158 14.23 -3.36 -0.94
CA GLY A 158 15.15 -3.77 0.13
C GLY A 158 16.57 -3.28 -0.10
N ASN A 159 17.02 -3.27 -1.34
CA ASN A 159 18.36 -2.90 -1.72
C ASN A 159 18.64 -1.40 -1.58
N LEU A 160 17.64 -0.54 -1.84
CA LEU A 160 17.79 0.89 -1.62
C LEU A 160 17.88 1.22 -0.13
N GLN A 161 17.09 0.54 0.72
CA GLN A 161 17.22 0.68 2.17
C GLN A 161 18.60 0.23 2.68
N ALA A 162 19.14 -0.84 2.11
CA ALA A 162 20.50 -1.30 2.42
C ALA A 162 21.58 -0.27 2.03
N ILE A 163 21.42 0.41 0.87
CA ILE A 163 22.30 1.51 0.47
C ILE A 163 22.23 2.66 1.49
N VAL A 164 21.04 3.05 1.94
CA VAL A 164 20.89 4.09 2.97
C VAL A 164 21.58 3.66 4.27
N GLY A 165 21.43 2.40 4.68
CA GLY A 165 22.16 1.86 5.83
C GLY A 165 23.69 2.02 5.69
N LYS A 166 24.23 1.62 4.54
CA LYS A 166 25.69 1.73 4.26
C LYS A 166 26.18 3.17 4.20
N LEU A 167 25.39 4.13 3.72
CA LEU A 167 25.72 5.56 3.77
C LEU A 167 25.95 6.01 5.22
N TYR A 168 25.17 5.51 6.16
CA TYR A 168 25.35 5.83 7.57
C TYR A 168 26.51 5.07 8.20
N ASP A 169 26.78 3.84 7.77
CA ASP A 169 27.98 3.10 8.23
C ASP A 169 29.26 3.87 7.86
N GLU A 170 29.37 4.41 6.65
CA GLU A 170 30.48 5.27 6.23
C GLU A 170 30.53 6.59 7.01
N PHE A 171 29.36 7.24 7.22
CA PHE A 171 29.24 8.49 7.97
C PHE A 171 29.65 8.32 9.44
N GLU A 172 29.25 7.24 10.08
CA GLU A 172 29.63 6.89 11.46
C GLU A 172 31.11 6.53 11.56
N ALA A 173 31.68 5.82 10.58
CA ALA A 173 33.10 5.51 10.53
C ALA A 173 33.97 6.77 10.39
N GLU A 174 33.51 7.77 9.61
CA GLU A 174 34.19 9.08 9.53
C GLU A 174 34.07 9.86 10.83
N ALA A 175 32.92 9.83 11.49
CA ALA A 175 32.67 10.49 12.76
C ALA A 175 33.52 9.87 13.91
N ALA A 176 33.70 8.55 13.91
CA ALA A 176 34.53 7.83 14.87
C ALA A 176 35.99 8.30 14.86
N LYS A 177 36.52 8.71 13.69
CA LYS A 177 37.86 9.30 13.58
C LYS A 177 37.99 10.66 14.26
N LYS A 178 36.86 11.35 14.52
CA LYS A 178 36.81 12.67 15.15
C LYS A 178 36.56 12.63 16.66
N GLY A 179 36.27 11.44 17.21
CA GLY A 179 36.07 11.19 18.62
C GLY A 179 34.68 10.62 18.98
N GLU A 180 34.51 10.21 20.24
CA GLU A 180 33.30 9.54 20.71
C GLU A 180 32.05 10.40 20.66
N GLU A 181 32.18 11.71 20.93
CA GLU A 181 31.04 12.64 20.89
C GLU A 181 30.49 12.80 19.48
N ALA A 182 31.40 12.93 18.47
CA ALA A 182 31.03 13.00 17.07
C ALA A 182 30.35 11.68 16.59
N LEU A 183 30.83 10.53 17.06
CA LEU A 183 30.22 9.25 16.77
C LEU A 183 28.81 9.12 17.37
N ALA A 184 28.63 9.55 18.64
CA ALA A 184 27.34 9.54 19.31
C ALA A 184 26.30 10.43 18.58
N GLU A 185 26.74 11.58 18.09
CA GLU A 185 25.89 12.46 17.27
C GLU A 185 25.56 11.83 15.90
N ALA A 186 26.53 11.22 15.22
CA ALA A 186 26.30 10.55 13.95
C ALA A 186 25.29 9.40 14.06
N LYS A 187 25.35 8.61 15.14
CA LYS A 187 24.36 7.56 15.43
C LYS A 187 22.95 8.10 15.64
N LYS A 188 22.79 9.23 16.33
CA LYS A 188 21.48 9.91 16.46
C LYS A 188 20.94 10.39 15.11
N ARG A 189 21.82 10.86 14.22
CA ARG A 189 21.44 11.30 12.87
C ARG A 189 20.99 10.16 11.98
N ARG A 190 21.46 8.93 12.19
CA ARG A 190 21.00 7.74 11.46
C ARG A 190 19.49 7.56 11.59
N ASP A 191 18.97 7.61 12.81
CA ASP A 191 17.53 7.43 13.03
C ASP A 191 16.70 8.52 12.35
N SER A 192 17.12 9.79 12.45
CA SER A 192 16.44 10.90 11.79
C SER A 192 16.55 10.82 10.25
N GLY A 193 17.64 10.30 9.73
CA GLY A 193 17.81 10.09 8.28
C GLY A 193 16.88 9.02 7.71
N PHE A 194 16.69 7.91 8.42
CA PHE A 194 15.67 6.92 8.03
C PHE A 194 14.25 7.49 8.13
N GLN A 195 13.97 8.39 9.08
CA GLN A 195 12.69 9.10 9.14
C GLN A 195 12.49 10.01 7.94
N ILE A 196 13.50 10.79 7.53
CA ILE A 196 13.47 11.60 6.31
C ILE A 196 13.18 10.72 5.10
N PHE A 197 13.92 9.64 4.94
CA PHE A 197 13.71 8.67 3.86
C PHE A 197 12.28 8.14 3.83
N TYR A 198 11.69 7.82 5.00
CA TYR A 198 10.31 7.34 5.12
C TYR A 198 9.27 8.42 4.79
N VAL A 199 9.50 9.67 5.16
CA VAL A 199 8.59 10.78 4.83
C VAL A 199 8.50 10.99 3.32
N PHE A 200 9.61 10.89 2.58
CA PHE A 200 9.59 11.01 1.13
C PHE A 200 8.76 9.92 0.45
N ILE A 201 8.73 8.70 1.00
CA ILE A 201 7.82 7.63 0.56
C ILE A 201 6.37 8.12 0.64
N ASN A 202 5.99 8.71 1.77
CA ASN A 202 4.62 9.14 2.04
C ASN A 202 4.22 10.40 1.26
N ILE A 203 5.17 11.28 0.91
CA ILE A 203 4.91 12.38 -0.04
C ILE A 203 4.49 11.82 -1.40
N GLY A 204 5.22 10.83 -1.94
CA GLY A 204 4.82 10.15 -3.17
C GLY A 204 3.46 9.47 -3.03
N GLY A 205 3.21 8.79 -1.91
CA GLY A 205 1.96 8.11 -1.60
C GLY A 205 0.75 9.04 -1.48
N PHE A 206 0.93 10.27 -1.01
CA PHE A 206 -0.15 11.25 -0.89
C PHE A 206 -0.67 11.72 -2.26
N PHE A 207 0.22 12.05 -3.19
CA PHE A 207 -0.20 12.58 -4.49
C PHE A 207 -0.70 11.51 -5.45
N ALA A 208 -0.24 10.28 -5.32
CA ALA A 208 -0.51 9.19 -6.26
C ALA A 208 -2.00 8.88 -6.47
N PRO A 209 -2.85 8.74 -5.41
CA PRO A 209 -4.25 8.39 -5.57
C PRO A 209 -5.11 9.42 -6.31
N PHE A 210 -4.62 10.64 -6.50
CA PHE A 210 -5.34 11.68 -7.26
C PHE A 210 -5.16 11.55 -8.77
N ILE A 211 -4.10 10.88 -9.22
CA ILE A 211 -3.71 10.85 -10.65
C ILE A 211 -4.74 10.12 -11.49
N ALA A 212 -5.13 8.91 -11.10
CA ALA A 212 -6.05 8.10 -11.89
C ALA A 212 -7.47 8.71 -11.97
N PRO A 213 -8.10 9.15 -10.86
CA PRO A 213 -9.37 9.85 -10.93
C PRO A 213 -9.32 11.10 -11.80
N PHE A 214 -8.27 11.91 -11.67
CA PHE A 214 -8.10 13.12 -12.46
C PHE A 214 -8.04 12.83 -13.98
N LEU A 215 -7.20 11.88 -14.39
CA LEU A 215 -7.05 11.51 -15.81
C LEU A 215 -8.30 10.82 -16.36
N ARG A 216 -8.95 9.96 -15.56
CA ARG A 216 -10.19 9.30 -15.91
C ARG A 216 -11.34 10.31 -16.09
N GLU A 217 -11.52 11.24 -15.16
CA GLU A 217 -12.56 12.28 -15.28
C GLU A 217 -12.30 13.20 -16.48
N TRP A 218 -11.05 13.59 -16.71
CA TRP A 218 -10.69 14.39 -17.86
C TRP A 218 -11.03 13.67 -19.18
N TRP A 219 -10.71 12.37 -19.27
CA TRP A 219 -10.96 11.57 -20.45
C TRP A 219 -12.45 11.30 -20.68
N LEU A 220 -13.20 10.98 -19.63
CA LEU A 220 -14.65 10.84 -19.69
C LEU A 220 -15.31 12.13 -20.20
N LYS A 221 -14.94 13.29 -19.67
CA LYS A 221 -15.46 14.59 -20.10
C LYS A 221 -15.15 14.89 -21.58
N ALA A 222 -13.98 14.50 -22.06
CA ALA A 222 -13.62 14.64 -23.47
C ALA A 222 -14.51 13.80 -24.39
N HIS A 223 -15.14 12.75 -23.86
CA HIS A 223 -16.10 11.89 -24.57
C HIS A 223 -17.57 12.17 -24.17
N HIS A 224 -17.86 13.31 -23.60
CA HIS A 224 -19.21 13.69 -23.16
C HIS A 224 -19.84 12.72 -22.15
N LEU A 225 -19.00 12.17 -21.25
CA LEU A 225 -19.40 11.25 -20.19
C LEU A 225 -18.97 11.80 -18.83
N VAL A 226 -19.68 11.38 -17.76
CA VAL A 226 -19.33 11.71 -16.38
C VAL A 226 -18.97 10.45 -15.60
N TYR A 227 -18.07 10.60 -14.65
CA TYR A 227 -17.71 9.52 -13.74
C TYR A 227 -18.90 9.14 -12.84
N ASN A 228 -19.16 7.84 -12.78
CA ASN A 228 -20.01 7.23 -11.77
C ASN A 228 -19.38 5.89 -11.33
N ALA A 229 -19.33 5.64 -10.02
CA ALA A 229 -18.67 4.49 -9.44
C ALA A 229 -19.36 3.15 -9.79
N ASP A 230 -20.67 3.17 -10.01
CA ASP A 230 -21.48 1.98 -10.27
C ASP A 230 -21.61 1.66 -11.76
N MET A 231 -21.47 2.67 -12.65
CA MET A 231 -21.85 2.53 -14.05
C MET A 231 -21.11 1.42 -14.79
N SER A 232 -19.79 1.26 -14.59
CA SER A 232 -19.05 0.17 -15.23
C SER A 232 -19.57 -1.22 -14.82
N GLY A 233 -19.89 -1.42 -13.53
CA GLY A 233 -20.45 -2.67 -13.04
C GLY A 233 -21.87 -2.94 -13.60
N LEU A 234 -22.70 -1.91 -13.71
CA LEU A 234 -24.02 -1.99 -14.30
C LEU A 234 -23.94 -2.31 -15.80
N CYS A 235 -22.97 -1.71 -16.51
CA CYS A 235 -22.72 -2.03 -17.91
C CYS A 235 -22.33 -3.50 -18.12
N HIS A 236 -21.43 -4.05 -17.29
CA HIS A 236 -21.08 -5.48 -17.35
C HIS A 236 -22.29 -6.37 -17.08
N GLN A 237 -23.13 -6.03 -16.10
CA GLN A 237 -24.36 -6.76 -15.83
C GLN A 237 -25.34 -6.74 -17.01
N PHE A 238 -25.52 -5.56 -17.63
CA PHE A 238 -26.36 -5.43 -18.80
C PHE A 238 -25.83 -6.25 -19.98
N LEU A 239 -24.52 -6.19 -20.27
CA LEU A 239 -23.91 -6.96 -21.35
C LEU A 239 -24.01 -8.47 -21.14
N ALA A 240 -24.06 -8.94 -19.88
CA ALA A 240 -24.19 -10.35 -19.53
C ALA A 240 -25.62 -10.88 -19.63
N ASN A 241 -26.66 -10.10 -19.29
CA ASN A 241 -28.03 -10.59 -19.16
C ASN A 241 -29.09 -9.81 -19.97
N GLY A 242 -28.73 -8.68 -20.59
CA GLY A 242 -29.62 -7.85 -21.40
C GLY A 242 -30.70 -7.10 -20.60
N GLN A 243 -30.62 -7.05 -19.27
CA GLN A 243 -31.66 -6.45 -18.43
C GLN A 243 -31.33 -5.00 -18.04
N GLU A 244 -32.22 -4.10 -18.40
CA GLU A 244 -32.19 -2.70 -17.93
C GLU A 244 -32.96 -2.60 -16.61
N THR A 245 -32.21 -2.48 -15.50
CA THR A 245 -32.82 -2.19 -14.20
C THR A 245 -33.10 -0.69 -14.08
N GLN A 246 -34.02 -0.31 -13.18
CA GLN A 246 -34.28 1.11 -12.92
C GLN A 246 -32.99 1.85 -12.50
N LYS A 247 -32.17 1.24 -11.64
CA LYS A 247 -30.86 1.78 -11.23
C LYS A 247 -29.95 2.00 -12.43
N PHE A 248 -29.90 1.04 -13.38
CA PHE A 248 -29.11 1.19 -14.60
C PHE A 248 -29.56 2.40 -15.41
N THR A 249 -30.88 2.52 -15.71
CA THR A 249 -31.42 3.60 -16.52
C THR A 249 -31.19 4.98 -15.88
N GLU A 250 -31.41 5.12 -14.58
CA GLU A 250 -31.18 6.37 -13.84
C GLU A 250 -29.70 6.73 -13.83
N THR A 251 -28.80 5.76 -13.58
CA THR A 251 -27.36 5.99 -13.57
C THR A 251 -26.85 6.34 -14.97
N MET A 252 -27.34 5.67 -16.00
CA MET A 252 -27.01 5.98 -17.40
C MET A 252 -27.40 7.40 -17.76
N ALA A 253 -28.63 7.82 -17.41
CA ALA A 253 -29.09 9.18 -17.65
C ALA A 253 -28.22 10.24 -16.93
N ALA A 254 -27.71 9.92 -15.75
CA ALA A 254 -26.87 10.82 -14.96
C ALA A 254 -25.43 10.96 -15.51
N VAL A 255 -24.91 9.95 -16.23
CA VAL A 255 -23.54 9.99 -16.78
C VAL A 255 -23.46 10.53 -18.20
N LEU A 256 -24.58 10.57 -18.93
CA LEU A 256 -24.65 11.12 -20.29
C LEU A 256 -24.62 12.66 -20.27
N GLN A 257 -23.77 13.24 -21.10
CA GLN A 257 -23.68 14.69 -21.27
C GLN A 257 -24.15 15.12 -22.67
N PRO A 258 -24.60 16.37 -22.82
CA PRO A 258 -24.92 16.92 -24.15
C PRO A 258 -23.75 16.74 -25.12
N GLY A 259 -24.03 16.20 -26.29
CA GLY A 259 -23.03 15.91 -27.33
C GLY A 259 -22.58 14.44 -27.39
N TYR A 260 -22.99 13.59 -26.47
CA TYR A 260 -22.77 12.15 -26.59
C TYR A 260 -23.66 11.56 -27.69
N ASN A 261 -23.07 10.78 -28.59
CA ASN A 261 -23.81 10.13 -29.69
C ASN A 261 -24.35 8.76 -29.24
N PHE A 262 -25.52 8.75 -28.62
CA PHE A 262 -26.19 7.53 -28.17
C PHE A 262 -26.78 6.77 -29.34
N THR A 263 -26.39 5.52 -29.56
CA THR A 263 -26.94 4.61 -30.60
C THR A 263 -27.89 3.59 -29.97
N ASP A 264 -27.37 2.76 -29.08
CA ASP A 264 -28.11 1.76 -28.32
C ASP A 264 -27.41 1.51 -26.98
N THR A 265 -28.09 0.79 -26.07
CA THR A 265 -27.61 0.55 -24.70
C THR A 265 -26.35 -0.33 -24.66
N ALA A 266 -26.23 -1.31 -25.57
CA ALA A 266 -25.06 -2.20 -25.59
C ALA A 266 -23.79 -1.46 -26.08
N ALA A 267 -23.96 -0.63 -27.13
CA ALA A 267 -22.89 0.24 -27.63
C ALA A 267 -22.46 1.25 -26.56
N PHE A 268 -23.42 1.90 -25.87
CA PHE A 268 -23.12 2.78 -24.76
C PHE A 268 -22.32 2.07 -23.65
N CYS A 269 -22.74 0.88 -23.22
CA CYS A 269 -22.04 0.11 -22.20
C CYS A 269 -20.60 -0.21 -22.59
N SER A 270 -20.40 -0.66 -23.83
CA SER A 270 -19.07 -0.96 -24.37
C SER A 270 -18.18 0.28 -24.47
N ASP A 271 -18.77 1.41 -24.86
CA ASP A 271 -18.06 2.68 -24.95
C ASP A 271 -17.71 3.22 -23.56
N TYR A 272 -18.66 3.22 -22.61
CA TYR A 272 -18.41 3.67 -21.25
C TYR A 272 -17.30 2.87 -20.57
N ILE A 273 -17.34 1.52 -20.63
CA ILE A 273 -16.28 0.65 -20.09
C ILE A 273 -14.93 0.97 -20.75
N THR A 274 -14.93 1.16 -22.08
CA THR A 274 -13.70 1.47 -22.82
C THR A 274 -13.12 2.81 -22.40
N VAL A 275 -13.90 3.89 -22.47
CA VAL A 275 -13.46 5.26 -22.15
C VAL A 275 -13.04 5.38 -20.68
N PHE A 276 -13.84 4.82 -19.76
CA PHE A 276 -13.52 4.80 -18.33
C PHE A 276 -12.14 4.18 -18.08
N ASN A 277 -11.89 2.98 -18.61
CA ASN A 277 -10.65 2.25 -18.38
C ASN A 277 -9.46 2.81 -19.17
N GLN A 278 -9.67 3.43 -20.34
CA GLN A 278 -8.61 4.18 -21.02
C GLN A 278 -8.08 5.30 -20.12
N GLY A 279 -8.97 6.05 -19.45
CA GLY A 279 -8.56 7.07 -18.49
C GLY A 279 -7.74 6.50 -17.32
N VAL A 280 -8.05 5.28 -16.86
CA VAL A 280 -7.23 4.58 -15.85
C VAL A 280 -5.88 4.15 -16.45
N HIS A 281 -5.85 3.61 -17.66
CA HIS A 281 -4.60 3.24 -18.35
C HIS A 281 -3.63 4.43 -18.48
N PHE A 282 -4.14 5.64 -18.70
CA PHE A 282 -3.30 6.85 -18.76
C PHE A 282 -2.61 7.15 -17.42
N SER A 283 -3.18 6.74 -16.30
CA SER A 283 -2.50 6.90 -15.00
C SER A 283 -1.22 6.06 -14.90
N PHE A 284 -1.15 4.94 -15.61
CA PHE A 284 0.06 4.12 -15.64
C PHE A 284 1.19 4.76 -16.46
N ILE A 285 0.87 5.67 -17.41
CA ILE A 285 1.89 6.52 -18.06
C ILE A 285 2.57 7.40 -17.01
N ALA A 286 1.82 7.97 -16.07
CA ALA A 286 2.41 8.73 -14.98
C ALA A 286 3.34 7.86 -14.11
N SER A 287 2.99 6.58 -13.89
CA SER A 287 3.87 5.62 -13.21
C SER A 287 5.16 5.34 -14.01
N VAL A 288 5.08 5.20 -15.35
CA VAL A 288 6.25 5.05 -16.22
C VAL A 288 7.17 6.26 -16.10
N VAL A 289 6.61 7.48 -16.19
CA VAL A 289 7.37 8.73 -16.06
C VAL A 289 8.07 8.80 -14.69
N ALA A 290 7.35 8.44 -13.62
CA ALA A 290 7.92 8.39 -12.28
C ALA A 290 9.07 7.38 -12.16
N MET A 291 8.97 6.20 -12.78
CA MET A 291 10.06 5.22 -12.81
C MET A 291 11.28 5.74 -13.57
N VAL A 292 11.06 6.38 -14.72
CA VAL A 292 12.16 6.98 -15.51
C VAL A 292 12.85 8.09 -14.72
N ILE A 293 12.08 8.99 -14.08
CA ILE A 293 12.63 10.06 -13.22
C ILE A 293 13.44 9.45 -12.07
N SER A 294 12.90 8.43 -11.38
CA SER A 294 13.60 7.72 -10.31
C SER A 294 14.90 7.11 -10.78
N LEU A 295 14.90 6.47 -11.96
CA LEU A 295 16.09 5.88 -12.56
C LEU A 295 17.13 6.95 -12.90
N VAL A 296 16.72 8.06 -13.50
CA VAL A 296 17.62 9.18 -13.84
C VAL A 296 18.23 9.77 -12.56
N ILE A 297 17.42 10.06 -11.53
CA ILE A 297 17.91 10.56 -10.24
C ILE A 297 18.93 9.59 -9.64
N PHE A 298 18.62 8.29 -9.64
CA PHE A 298 19.50 7.26 -9.11
C PHE A 298 20.83 7.20 -9.89
N MET A 299 20.76 7.16 -11.22
CA MET A 299 21.95 7.03 -12.08
C MET A 299 22.87 8.24 -12.01
N VAL A 300 22.31 9.46 -12.03
CA VAL A 300 23.08 10.70 -11.93
C VAL A 300 23.80 10.81 -10.59
N ASN A 301 23.21 10.26 -9.53
CA ASN A 301 23.76 10.34 -8.18
C ASN A 301 24.49 9.06 -7.73
N LYS A 302 24.67 8.06 -8.60
CA LYS A 302 25.27 6.77 -8.24
C LYS A 302 26.66 6.88 -7.59
N TYR A 303 27.39 7.94 -7.90
CA TYR A 303 28.72 8.20 -7.32
C TYR A 303 28.68 8.62 -5.84
N LYS A 304 27.49 9.00 -5.33
CA LYS A 304 27.27 9.34 -3.92
C LYS A 304 26.92 8.11 -3.09
N PHE A 305 26.67 6.97 -3.73
CA PHE A 305 26.30 5.73 -3.05
C PHE A 305 27.52 4.86 -2.78
N PRO A 306 27.53 4.11 -1.67
CA PRO A 306 28.61 3.21 -1.33
C PRO A 306 28.92 2.25 -2.48
N GLN A 307 30.20 2.10 -2.79
CA GLN A 307 30.67 1.14 -3.77
C GLN A 307 30.69 -0.27 -3.15
N PRO A 308 30.62 -1.35 -3.98
CA PRO A 308 30.72 -2.72 -3.47
C PRO A 308 32.01 -2.90 -2.67
N ALA A 309 31.91 -3.21 -1.39
CA ALA A 309 33.08 -3.54 -0.58
C ALA A 309 33.66 -4.88 -1.05
N LYS A 310 35.00 -4.94 -1.21
CA LYS A 310 35.71 -6.24 -1.30
C LYS A 310 35.41 -7.00 -0.01
N LYS A 311 35.09 -8.32 -0.15
CA LYS A 311 34.84 -9.19 1.00
C LYS A 311 36.05 -9.15 1.95
N GLU A 312 35.92 -8.49 3.08
CA GLU A 312 36.76 -8.74 4.23
C GLU A 312 36.27 -10.04 4.87
N HIS A 313 37.19 -11.00 5.03
CA HIS A 313 36.90 -12.24 5.75
C HIS A 313 36.57 -11.87 7.20
N ALA A 314 35.35 -12.17 7.64
CA ALA A 314 34.98 -12.06 9.04
C ALA A 314 35.95 -12.90 9.87
N GLN A 315 36.56 -12.31 10.88
CA GLN A 315 37.40 -13.05 11.84
C GLN A 315 36.51 -14.10 12.52
N VAL A 316 36.91 -15.36 12.40
CA VAL A 316 36.26 -16.47 13.09
C VAL A 316 36.66 -16.39 14.56
N VAL A 317 35.73 -15.96 15.41
CA VAL A 317 35.88 -16.00 16.86
C VAL A 317 35.58 -17.44 17.30
N GLU A 318 36.56 -18.13 17.86
CA GLU A 318 36.37 -19.46 18.45
C GLU A 318 35.78 -19.33 19.85
N TYR A 319 34.61 -19.94 20.04
CA TYR A 319 33.90 -20.02 21.33
C TYR A 319 34.07 -21.40 21.96
N THR A 320 34.11 -21.45 23.29
CA THR A 320 34.10 -22.72 24.04
C THR A 320 32.80 -23.50 23.86
N ALA A 321 32.80 -24.80 24.18
CA ALA A 321 31.61 -25.63 24.06
C ALA A 321 30.45 -25.14 24.96
N GLU A 322 30.76 -24.66 26.16
CA GLU A 322 29.77 -24.10 27.10
C GLU A 322 29.20 -22.78 26.61
N GLU A 323 30.02 -21.87 26.10
CA GLU A 323 29.57 -20.62 25.48
C GLU A 323 28.69 -20.89 24.26
N LYS A 324 29.03 -21.85 23.42
CA LYS A 324 28.19 -22.26 22.28
C LYS A 324 26.84 -22.79 22.73
N GLN A 325 26.77 -23.54 23.81
CA GLN A 325 25.52 -24.09 24.34
C GLN A 325 24.65 -23.02 24.99
N ALA A 326 25.25 -22.08 25.75
CA ALA A 326 24.53 -20.93 26.31
C ALA A 326 24.00 -20.01 25.23
N MET A 327 24.84 -19.69 24.22
CA MET A 327 24.40 -18.91 23.05
C MET A 327 23.29 -19.61 22.27
N ALA A 328 23.33 -20.90 22.07
CA ALA A 328 22.30 -21.66 21.37
C ALA A 328 20.94 -21.57 22.10
N LYS A 329 20.96 -21.66 23.44
CA LYS A 329 19.75 -21.51 24.27
C LYS A 329 19.17 -20.09 24.19
N GLU A 330 20.00 -19.07 24.25
CA GLU A 330 19.61 -17.66 24.12
C GLU A 330 19.05 -17.39 22.70
N ILE A 331 19.74 -17.82 21.66
CA ILE A 331 19.31 -17.70 20.26
C ILE A 331 17.94 -18.35 20.07
N LYS A 332 17.72 -19.54 20.63
CA LYS A 332 16.44 -20.26 20.56
C LYS A 332 15.31 -19.46 21.21
N GLN A 333 15.52 -18.86 22.38
CA GLN A 333 14.51 -18.01 23.03
C GLN A 333 14.20 -16.75 22.24
N ARG A 334 15.24 -16.09 21.70
CA ARG A 334 15.09 -14.91 20.84
C ARG A 334 14.33 -15.20 19.56
N LEU A 335 14.61 -16.35 18.91
CA LEU A 335 13.88 -16.78 17.72
C LEU A 335 12.41 -17.12 18.04
N TYR A 336 12.12 -17.76 19.17
CA TYR A 336 10.73 -17.99 19.58
C TYR A 336 9.96 -16.67 19.79
N ALA A 337 10.59 -15.68 20.45
CA ALA A 337 9.98 -14.36 20.62
C ALA A 337 9.75 -13.66 19.26
N LEU A 338 10.73 -13.78 18.36
CA LEU A 338 10.58 -13.26 17.00
C LEU A 338 9.40 -13.91 16.27
N PHE A 339 9.34 -15.24 16.19
CA PHE A 339 8.27 -15.95 15.49
C PHE A 339 6.89 -15.71 16.12
N ALA A 340 6.78 -15.57 17.42
CA ALA A 340 5.53 -15.22 18.09
C ALA A 340 5.04 -13.83 17.65
N VAL A 341 5.92 -12.84 17.61
CA VAL A 341 5.58 -11.47 17.16
C VAL A 341 5.28 -11.44 15.65
N LEU A 342 6.04 -12.20 14.84
CA LEU A 342 5.77 -12.34 13.40
C LEU A 342 4.39 -12.95 13.14
N GLY A 343 4.02 -14.01 13.88
CA GLY A 343 2.70 -14.65 13.77
C GLY A 343 1.57 -13.65 14.03
N ILE A 344 1.72 -12.79 15.04
CA ILE A 344 0.74 -11.73 15.33
C ILE A 344 0.76 -10.65 14.24
N ALA A 345 1.92 -10.28 13.74
CA ALA A 345 2.06 -9.27 12.69
C ALA A 345 1.35 -9.68 11.38
N ILE A 346 1.29 -10.98 11.04
CA ILE A 346 0.52 -11.50 9.90
C ILE A 346 -0.94 -11.02 9.98
N PHE A 347 -1.58 -11.21 11.11
CA PHE A 347 -2.99 -10.85 11.32
C PHE A 347 -3.21 -9.33 11.36
N PHE A 348 -2.23 -8.58 11.87
CA PHE A 348 -2.28 -7.12 11.78
C PHE A 348 -2.25 -6.66 10.32
N TRP A 349 -1.30 -7.15 9.51
CA TRP A 349 -1.18 -6.75 8.10
C TRP A 349 -2.37 -7.21 7.27
N PHE A 350 -2.92 -8.39 7.57
CA PHE A 350 -4.18 -8.85 6.99
C PHE A 350 -5.33 -7.85 7.22
N SER A 351 -5.45 -7.33 8.45
CA SER A 351 -6.48 -6.35 8.79
C SER A 351 -6.15 -4.95 8.25
N PHE A 352 -4.91 -4.49 8.40
CA PHE A 352 -4.50 -3.14 8.01
C PHE A 352 -4.61 -2.90 6.49
N HIS A 353 -4.15 -3.84 5.69
CA HIS A 353 -4.16 -3.70 4.22
C HIS A 353 -5.55 -3.88 3.59
N GLN A 354 -6.60 -4.04 4.38
CA GLN A 354 -7.98 -3.90 3.89
C GLN A 354 -8.28 -2.47 3.40
N ASN A 355 -7.42 -1.50 3.70
CA ASN A 355 -7.52 -0.14 3.17
C ASN A 355 -7.49 -0.10 1.62
N GLY A 356 -6.76 -1.01 0.98
CA GLY A 356 -6.69 -1.15 -0.48
C GLY A 356 -7.78 -2.04 -1.09
N GLN A 357 -8.52 -2.80 -0.29
CA GLN A 357 -9.58 -3.70 -0.78
C GLN A 357 -10.94 -3.40 -0.16
N SER A 358 -11.26 -3.96 1.02
CA SER A 358 -12.59 -3.83 1.63
C SER A 358 -13.00 -2.38 1.89
N LEU A 359 -12.07 -1.50 2.28
CA LEU A 359 -12.37 -0.08 2.45
C LEU A 359 -12.61 0.63 1.12
N SER A 360 -11.93 0.21 0.04
CA SER A 360 -12.14 0.77 -1.29
C SER A 360 -13.53 0.41 -1.84
N VAL A 361 -13.96 -0.86 -1.68
CA VAL A 361 -15.31 -1.26 -2.08
C VAL A 361 -16.38 -0.66 -1.16
N PHE A 362 -16.10 -0.49 0.14
CA PHE A 362 -16.99 0.21 1.06
C PHE A 362 -17.15 1.70 0.70
N ALA A 363 -16.06 2.36 0.31
CA ALA A 363 -16.10 3.73 -0.17
C ALA A 363 -16.93 3.86 -1.46
N ARG A 364 -16.86 2.88 -2.36
CA ARG A 364 -17.65 2.82 -3.59
C ARG A 364 -19.15 2.63 -3.28
N ASP A 365 -19.48 1.63 -2.46
CA ASP A 365 -20.86 1.17 -2.29
C ASP A 365 -21.61 1.99 -1.23
N PHE A 366 -21.04 2.21 -0.05
CA PHE A 366 -21.74 2.73 1.14
C PHE A 366 -21.35 4.15 1.56
N VAL A 367 -20.44 4.81 0.84
CA VAL A 367 -20.07 6.19 1.13
C VAL A 367 -20.51 7.10 -0.02
N LYS A 368 -20.90 8.34 0.29
CA LYS A 368 -21.24 9.34 -0.72
C LYS A 368 -19.99 9.72 -1.51
N THR A 369 -19.81 9.09 -2.69
CA THR A 369 -18.64 9.26 -3.56
C THR A 369 -18.92 10.13 -4.79
N ASP A 370 -20.09 10.74 -4.89
CA ASP A 370 -20.51 11.55 -6.05
C ASP A 370 -19.52 12.68 -6.37
N ALA A 371 -18.83 13.19 -5.33
CA ALA A 371 -17.85 14.26 -5.44
C ALA A 371 -16.39 13.83 -5.28
N ILE A 372 -16.14 12.61 -4.77
CA ILE A 372 -14.78 12.12 -4.42
C ILE A 372 -14.69 10.65 -4.80
N ALA A 373 -13.87 10.33 -5.80
CA ALA A 373 -13.66 8.95 -6.24
C ALA A 373 -13.09 8.08 -5.09
N PRO A 374 -13.51 6.80 -4.98
CA PRO A 374 -13.13 5.90 -3.87
C PRO A 374 -11.62 5.76 -3.68
N GLU A 375 -10.85 5.82 -4.73
CA GLU A 375 -9.39 5.69 -4.70
C GLU A 375 -8.69 6.82 -3.94
N ILE A 376 -9.27 8.01 -3.93
CA ILE A 376 -8.68 9.22 -3.29
C ILE A 376 -8.56 9.04 -1.78
N TRP A 377 -9.44 8.27 -1.16
CA TRP A 377 -9.41 8.03 0.28
C TRP A 377 -8.13 7.35 0.75
N GLN A 378 -7.46 6.61 -0.11
CA GLN A 378 -6.16 6.00 0.20
C GLN A 378 -5.05 7.04 0.44
N ALA A 379 -5.19 8.28 -0.06
CA ALA A 379 -4.26 9.38 0.22
C ALA A 379 -4.25 9.81 1.70
N LEU A 380 -5.31 9.50 2.46
CA LEU A 380 -5.40 9.85 3.88
C LEU A 380 -4.33 9.15 4.73
N ASN A 381 -3.99 7.91 4.44
CA ASN A 381 -2.96 7.20 5.19
C ASN A 381 -1.60 7.91 5.07
N PRO A 382 -0.99 8.11 3.89
CA PRO A 382 0.26 8.83 3.78
C PRO A 382 0.18 10.28 4.29
N TYR A 383 -0.95 10.96 4.13
CA TYR A 383 -1.16 12.27 4.71
C TYR A 383 -1.01 12.25 6.24
N PHE A 384 -1.75 11.37 6.90
CA PHE A 384 -1.68 11.24 8.36
C PHE A 384 -0.30 10.75 8.83
N VAL A 385 0.40 9.90 8.08
CA VAL A 385 1.77 9.51 8.41
C VAL A 385 2.68 10.74 8.47
N ILE A 386 2.61 11.64 7.47
CA ILE A 386 3.46 12.85 7.43
C ILE A 386 3.17 13.76 8.63
N VAL A 387 1.89 13.97 8.93
CA VAL A 387 1.44 14.92 9.97
C VAL A 387 1.61 14.35 11.38
N LEU A 388 1.34 13.06 11.59
CA LEU A 388 1.34 12.45 12.92
C LEU A 388 2.72 11.93 13.35
N THR A 389 3.64 11.66 12.42
CA THR A 389 4.99 11.16 12.78
C THR A 389 5.71 12.04 13.79
N PRO A 390 5.75 13.39 13.69
CA PRO A 390 6.36 14.24 14.72
C PRO A 390 5.70 14.10 16.09
N LEU A 391 4.37 13.97 16.11
CA LEU A 391 3.62 13.76 17.37
C LEU A 391 3.96 12.40 17.99
N MET A 392 4.12 11.36 17.17
CA MET A 392 4.53 10.04 17.62
C MET A 392 5.96 10.03 18.18
N ILE A 393 6.87 10.83 17.61
CA ILE A 393 8.21 10.99 18.16
C ILE A 393 8.15 11.64 19.56
N ILE A 394 7.34 12.68 19.72
CA ILE A 394 7.13 13.35 21.01
C ILE A 394 6.51 12.38 22.02
N PHE A 395 5.48 11.63 21.60
CA PHE A 395 4.85 10.60 22.44
C PHE A 395 5.86 9.57 22.90
N ASN A 396 6.66 9.02 21.98
CA ASN A 396 7.66 8.00 22.28
C ASN A 396 8.77 8.49 23.24
N LYS A 397 9.08 9.80 23.23
CA LYS A 397 10.03 10.41 24.17
C LYS A 397 9.44 10.59 25.59
N LYS A 398 8.14 10.89 25.68
CA LYS A 398 7.47 11.19 26.96
C LYS A 398 6.91 9.94 27.66
N VAL A 399 6.51 8.92 26.88
CA VAL A 399 5.84 7.73 27.40
C VAL A 399 6.82 6.57 27.48
N THR A 400 7.17 6.20 28.72
CA THR A 400 8.04 5.06 29.05
C THR A 400 7.25 3.74 28.98
N MET A 401 6.92 3.31 27.78
CA MET A 401 6.22 2.04 27.52
C MET A 401 7.13 1.13 26.70
N SER A 402 7.18 -0.18 27.03
CA SER A 402 7.98 -1.14 26.28
C SER A 402 7.47 -1.33 24.85
N THR A 403 8.36 -1.72 23.93
CA THR A 403 8.00 -1.95 22.51
C THR A 403 6.83 -2.93 22.34
N PRO A 404 6.77 -4.09 23.02
CA PRO A 404 5.63 -5.00 22.94
C PRO A 404 4.30 -4.38 23.37
N ARG A 405 4.29 -3.55 24.40
CA ARG A 405 3.07 -2.84 24.84
C ARG A 405 2.59 -1.81 23.84
N LYS A 406 3.51 -1.08 23.21
CA LYS A 406 3.17 -0.13 22.14
C LYS A 406 2.59 -0.83 20.92
N ILE A 407 3.14 -2.00 20.54
CA ILE A 407 2.58 -2.82 19.45
C ILE A 407 1.17 -3.30 19.82
N ALA A 408 0.94 -3.77 21.05
CA ALA A 408 -0.40 -4.16 21.52
C ALA A 408 -1.38 -2.98 21.47
N LEU A 409 -0.95 -1.77 21.86
CA LEU A 409 -1.76 -0.55 21.76
C LEU A 409 -2.12 -0.24 20.31
N GLY A 410 -1.18 -0.37 19.37
CA GLY A 410 -1.45 -0.21 17.94
C GLY A 410 -2.52 -1.18 17.45
N MET A 411 -2.48 -2.45 17.88
CA MET A 411 -3.51 -3.45 17.55
C MET A 411 -4.88 -3.09 18.13
N ALA A 412 -4.92 -2.58 19.37
CA ALA A 412 -6.15 -2.09 19.98
C ALA A 412 -6.78 -0.95 19.15
N ILE A 413 -5.96 0.00 18.72
CA ILE A 413 -6.41 1.15 17.92
C ILE A 413 -6.92 0.70 16.55
N ALA A 414 -6.27 -0.26 15.89
CA ALA A 414 -6.78 -0.86 14.66
C ALA A 414 -8.11 -1.58 14.87
N GLY A 415 -8.24 -2.33 15.97
CA GLY A 415 -9.51 -2.96 16.36
C GLY A 415 -10.63 -1.94 16.59
N MET A 416 -10.33 -0.79 17.19
CA MET A 416 -11.30 0.31 17.36
C MET A 416 -11.75 0.91 16.02
N ALA A 417 -10.86 1.01 15.01
CA ALA A 417 -11.24 1.48 13.68
C ALA A 417 -12.30 0.56 13.04
N TYR A 418 -12.12 -0.74 13.12
CA TYR A 418 -13.08 -1.71 12.60
C TYR A 418 -14.35 -1.83 13.44
N LEU A 419 -14.24 -1.70 14.76
CA LEU A 419 -15.40 -1.62 15.65
C LEU A 419 -16.25 -0.38 15.30
N PHE A 420 -15.64 0.75 15.01
CA PHE A 420 -16.32 1.96 14.55
C PHE A 420 -17.09 1.71 13.24
N LEU A 421 -16.45 1.09 12.23
CA LEU A 421 -17.13 0.72 10.98
C LEU A 421 -18.27 -0.29 11.20
N MET A 422 -18.09 -1.24 12.11
CA MET A 422 -19.13 -2.19 12.50
C MET A 422 -20.34 -1.44 13.09
N ILE A 423 -20.12 -0.52 14.01
CA ILE A 423 -21.20 0.29 14.62
C ILE A 423 -21.93 1.11 13.54
N ILE A 424 -21.21 1.80 12.65
CA ILE A 424 -21.81 2.52 11.53
C ILE A 424 -22.67 1.59 10.66
N SER A 425 -22.19 0.38 10.40
CA SER A 425 -22.92 -0.61 9.59
C SER A 425 -24.18 -1.16 10.31
N ILE A 426 -24.15 -1.28 11.63
CA ILE A 426 -25.32 -1.66 12.44
C ILE A 426 -26.36 -0.54 12.44
N VAL A 427 -25.93 0.70 12.71
CA VAL A 427 -26.84 1.87 12.81
C VAL A 427 -27.57 2.12 11.48
N ASN A 428 -26.87 1.93 10.35
CA ASN A 428 -27.44 2.11 9.02
C ASN A 428 -28.04 0.81 8.44
N ASN A 429 -28.02 -0.28 9.17
CA ASN A 429 -28.54 -1.59 8.78
C ASN A 429 -28.03 -2.06 7.40
N TYR A 430 -26.72 -1.87 7.12
CA TYR A 430 -26.13 -2.22 5.83
C TYR A 430 -26.21 -3.72 5.54
N PRO A 431 -26.76 -4.13 4.36
CA PRO A 431 -26.77 -5.50 3.89
C PRO A 431 -25.37 -5.93 3.42
N SER A 432 -25.24 -7.08 2.77
CA SER A 432 -24.02 -7.45 2.05
C SER A 432 -23.77 -6.53 0.84
N GLY A 433 -22.52 -6.44 0.39
CA GLY A 433 -22.18 -5.64 -0.79
C GLY A 433 -22.92 -6.13 -2.04
N THR A 434 -23.13 -7.44 -2.19
CA THR A 434 -23.90 -8.02 -3.31
C THR A 434 -25.37 -7.61 -3.26
N GLU A 435 -26.02 -7.75 -2.08
CA GLU A 435 -27.43 -7.34 -1.90
C GLU A 435 -27.60 -5.85 -2.16
N PHE A 436 -26.72 -5.01 -1.60
CA PHE A 436 -26.79 -3.56 -1.78
C PHE A 436 -26.71 -3.14 -3.26
N ARG A 437 -25.79 -3.73 -4.02
CA ARG A 437 -25.65 -3.43 -5.45
C ARG A 437 -26.83 -3.93 -6.29
N ALA A 438 -27.51 -4.99 -5.85
CA ALA A 438 -28.71 -5.52 -6.50
C ALA A 438 -29.97 -4.67 -6.26
N MET A 439 -29.97 -3.81 -5.21
CA MET A 439 -31.11 -2.96 -4.88
C MET A 439 -31.21 -1.77 -5.83
N ASP A 440 -32.44 -1.45 -6.24
CA ASP A 440 -32.76 -0.19 -6.90
C ASP A 440 -32.94 0.95 -5.86
N LEU A 441 -33.07 2.18 -6.33
CA LEU A 441 -33.20 3.37 -5.47
C LEU A 441 -34.48 3.33 -4.62
N ALA A 442 -35.58 2.78 -5.14
CA ALA A 442 -36.82 2.64 -4.41
C ALA A 442 -36.69 1.62 -3.28
N GLN A 443 -36.02 0.49 -3.53
CA GLN A 443 -35.73 -0.54 -2.53
C GLN A 443 -34.79 0.00 -1.44
N MET A 444 -33.76 0.77 -1.81
CA MET A 444 -32.86 1.45 -0.85
C MET A 444 -33.62 2.42 0.04
N ALA A 445 -34.50 3.22 -0.55
CA ALA A 445 -35.34 4.17 0.20
C ALA A 445 -36.34 3.46 1.13
N ALA A 446 -37.00 2.39 0.66
CA ALA A 446 -37.92 1.58 1.45
C ALA A 446 -37.22 0.88 2.63
N ALA A 447 -35.97 0.44 2.45
CA ALA A 447 -35.14 -0.14 3.49
C ALA A 447 -34.50 0.91 4.44
N GLY A 448 -34.71 2.22 4.21
CA GLY A 448 -34.09 3.30 4.98
C GLY A 448 -32.58 3.36 4.85
N LEU A 449 -32.01 2.80 3.77
CA LEU A 449 -30.58 2.75 3.53
C LEU A 449 -30.08 4.10 3.02
N ALA A 450 -29.16 4.71 3.77
CA ALA A 450 -28.47 5.93 3.36
C ALA A 450 -26.96 5.70 3.32
N LYS A 451 -26.33 6.16 2.23
CA LYS A 451 -24.86 6.13 2.16
C LYS A 451 -24.25 6.98 3.28
N ALA A 452 -23.21 6.48 3.91
CA ALA A 452 -22.49 7.17 4.97
C ALA A 452 -21.83 8.46 4.47
N ALA A 453 -21.67 9.41 5.37
CA ALA A 453 -20.94 10.64 5.05
C ALA A 453 -19.41 10.35 4.97
N PRO A 454 -18.66 11.11 4.15
CA PRO A 454 -17.23 10.91 3.92
C PRO A 454 -16.35 10.92 5.19
N TRP A 455 -16.76 11.62 6.24
CA TRP A 455 -16.01 11.67 7.51
C TRP A 455 -15.82 10.30 8.16
N VAL A 456 -16.66 9.30 7.85
CA VAL A 456 -16.52 7.93 8.34
C VAL A 456 -15.19 7.33 7.87
N LEU A 457 -14.82 7.56 6.61
CA LEU A 457 -13.52 7.13 6.08
C LEU A 457 -12.37 7.92 6.70
N LEU A 458 -12.54 9.25 6.87
CA LEU A 458 -11.53 10.09 7.51
C LEU A 458 -11.15 9.56 8.91
N VAL A 459 -12.14 9.26 9.74
CA VAL A 459 -11.94 8.70 11.09
C VAL A 459 -11.31 7.32 11.02
N THR A 460 -11.78 6.46 10.12
CA THR A 460 -11.23 5.11 9.96
C THR A 460 -9.74 5.14 9.57
N TYR A 461 -9.38 5.92 8.55
CA TYR A 461 -7.98 6.06 8.12
C TYR A 461 -7.11 6.71 9.19
N PHE A 462 -7.64 7.66 9.97
CA PHE A 462 -6.93 8.25 11.09
C PHE A 462 -6.55 7.17 12.12
N PHE A 463 -7.49 6.38 12.61
CA PHE A 463 -7.21 5.32 13.56
C PHE A 463 -6.28 4.25 12.99
N LEU A 464 -6.48 3.81 11.76
CA LEU A 464 -5.60 2.83 11.10
C LEU A 464 -4.18 3.37 10.97
N THR A 465 -4.00 4.65 10.62
CA THR A 465 -2.66 5.25 10.50
C THR A 465 -1.98 5.40 11.86
N VAL A 466 -2.72 5.79 12.90
CA VAL A 466 -2.16 5.80 14.26
C VAL A 466 -1.71 4.40 14.67
N ALA A 467 -2.51 3.37 14.39
CA ALA A 467 -2.13 1.98 14.64
C ALA A 467 -0.86 1.57 13.89
N GLU A 468 -0.75 1.94 12.61
CA GLU A 468 0.43 1.69 11.78
C GLU A 468 1.69 2.32 12.37
N LEU A 469 1.61 3.57 12.82
CA LEU A 469 2.75 4.28 13.43
C LEU A 469 3.23 3.64 14.73
N PHE A 470 2.36 2.90 15.44
CA PHE A 470 2.77 2.08 16.58
C PHE A 470 3.36 0.72 16.19
N ILE A 471 3.04 0.17 15.03
CA ILE A 471 3.41 -1.21 14.68
C ILE A 471 4.56 -1.25 13.69
N SER A 472 4.49 -0.46 12.62
CA SER A 472 5.45 -0.54 11.51
C SER A 472 6.89 -0.21 11.95
N PRO A 473 7.19 0.96 12.55
CA PRO A 473 8.55 1.28 12.97
C PRO A 473 9.00 0.49 14.19
N LEU A 474 8.09 0.23 15.14
CA LEU A 474 8.42 -0.46 16.38
C LEU A 474 8.57 -1.97 16.19
N GLY A 475 7.89 -2.56 15.22
CA GLY A 475 8.08 -3.94 14.82
C GLY A 475 9.49 -4.19 14.27
N LEU A 476 9.96 -3.34 13.36
CA LEU A 476 11.34 -3.38 12.86
C LEU A 476 12.37 -3.18 13.98
N SER A 477 12.11 -2.24 14.89
CA SER A 477 12.96 -2.02 16.08
C SER A 477 12.98 -3.26 16.99
N PHE A 478 11.82 -3.90 17.24
CA PHE A 478 11.74 -5.12 18.02
C PHE A 478 12.54 -6.24 17.37
N VAL A 479 12.36 -6.47 16.07
CA VAL A 479 13.10 -7.47 15.31
C VAL A 479 14.60 -7.24 15.43
N SER A 480 15.10 -6.00 15.30
CA SER A 480 16.53 -5.71 15.40
C SER A 480 17.10 -5.94 16.80
N LYS A 481 16.28 -5.80 17.87
CA LYS A 481 16.69 -6.06 19.25
C LYS A 481 16.75 -7.55 19.59
N VAL A 482 15.81 -8.32 19.05
CA VAL A 482 15.65 -9.75 19.33
C VAL A 482 16.51 -10.62 18.41
N ALA A 483 16.81 -10.14 17.20
CA ALA A 483 17.59 -10.87 16.23
C ALA A 483 19.00 -11.15 16.73
N PRO A 484 19.50 -12.40 16.60
CA PRO A 484 20.93 -12.70 16.81
C PRO A 484 21.80 -11.85 15.88
N ARG A 485 22.93 -11.35 16.36
CA ARG A 485 23.80 -10.39 15.61
C ARG A 485 24.14 -10.85 14.19
N HIS A 486 24.36 -12.15 13.99
CA HIS A 486 24.70 -12.73 12.69
C HIS A 486 23.47 -13.00 11.79
N MET A 487 22.24 -12.80 12.26
CA MET A 487 20.99 -13.09 11.55
C MET A 487 20.04 -11.87 11.43
N VAL A 488 20.50 -10.67 11.76
CA VAL A 488 19.65 -9.46 11.78
C VAL A 488 18.99 -9.22 10.42
N GLY A 489 19.73 -9.34 9.32
CA GLY A 489 19.19 -9.20 7.97
C GLY A 489 18.12 -10.23 7.63
N LEU A 490 18.37 -11.50 7.99
CA LEU A 490 17.38 -12.57 7.80
C LEU A 490 16.11 -12.31 8.63
N CYS A 491 16.26 -11.92 9.89
CA CYS A 491 15.12 -11.63 10.77
C CYS A 491 14.29 -10.44 10.28
N GLN A 492 14.93 -9.39 9.74
CA GLN A 492 14.21 -8.29 9.09
C GLN A 492 13.52 -8.74 7.79
N GLY A 493 14.16 -9.66 7.03
CA GLY A 493 13.52 -10.31 5.89
C GLY A 493 12.28 -11.11 6.30
N LEU A 494 12.32 -11.83 7.43
CA LEU A 494 11.17 -12.55 7.98
C LEU A 494 10.01 -11.60 8.37
N TRP A 495 10.30 -10.38 8.84
CA TRP A 495 9.28 -9.35 9.07
C TRP A 495 8.53 -8.98 7.78
N LEU A 496 9.28 -8.79 6.67
CA LEU A 496 8.68 -8.57 5.35
C LEU A 496 7.91 -9.82 4.88
N GLY A 497 8.40 -11.01 5.19
CA GLY A 497 7.72 -12.28 4.93
C GLY A 497 6.37 -12.40 5.67
N ALA A 498 6.32 -11.99 6.94
CA ALA A 498 5.07 -11.94 7.70
C ALA A 498 4.05 -10.97 7.07
N THR A 499 4.53 -9.79 6.63
CA THR A 499 3.71 -8.84 5.87
C THR A 499 3.20 -9.47 4.57
N ALA A 500 4.05 -10.20 3.84
CA ALA A 500 3.66 -10.89 2.61
C ALA A 500 2.54 -11.91 2.85
N ILE A 501 2.66 -12.74 3.90
CA ILE A 501 1.63 -13.74 4.25
C ILE A 501 0.31 -13.05 4.62
N GLY A 502 0.35 -11.98 5.42
CA GLY A 502 -0.85 -11.19 5.73
C GLY A 502 -1.52 -10.65 4.46
N ASN A 503 -0.71 -10.15 3.52
CA ASN A 503 -1.20 -9.63 2.25
C ASN A 503 -1.81 -10.71 1.34
N LEU A 504 -1.31 -11.93 1.40
CA LEU A 504 -1.89 -13.04 0.63
C LEU A 504 -3.32 -13.36 1.06
N MET A 505 -3.69 -13.02 2.29
CA MET A 505 -5.02 -13.29 2.86
C MET A 505 -6.04 -12.15 2.66
N ILE A 506 -5.61 -10.95 2.22
CA ILE A 506 -6.51 -9.77 2.21
C ILE A 506 -7.72 -9.91 1.28
N TRP A 507 -7.68 -10.79 0.26
CA TRP A 507 -8.82 -11.12 -0.61
C TRP A 507 -10.05 -11.67 0.13
N LEU A 508 -9.84 -12.24 1.33
CA LEU A 508 -10.93 -12.70 2.19
C LEU A 508 -11.87 -11.54 2.57
N GLY A 509 -11.34 -10.32 2.66
CA GLY A 509 -12.14 -9.15 2.98
C GLY A 509 -13.27 -8.90 1.98
N PRO A 510 -12.99 -8.67 0.68
CA PRO A 510 -14.02 -8.54 -0.34
C PRO A 510 -14.97 -9.74 -0.44
N VAL A 511 -14.49 -10.97 -0.19
CA VAL A 511 -15.34 -12.16 -0.17
C VAL A 511 -16.35 -12.10 0.97
N MET A 512 -15.89 -11.84 2.20
CA MET A 512 -16.77 -11.67 3.36
C MET A 512 -17.73 -10.49 3.19
N TYR A 513 -17.24 -9.37 2.65
CA TYR A 513 -17.99 -8.16 2.36
C TYR A 513 -19.18 -8.42 1.42
N ASN A 514 -18.99 -9.27 0.41
CA ASN A 514 -20.03 -9.60 -0.56
C ASN A 514 -20.97 -10.72 -0.07
N ALA A 515 -20.49 -11.65 0.77
CA ALA A 515 -21.26 -12.79 1.21
C ALA A 515 -22.12 -12.53 2.46
N TRP A 516 -21.70 -11.61 3.32
CA TRP A 516 -22.33 -11.36 4.62
C TRP A 516 -22.77 -9.90 4.78
N PRO A 517 -23.79 -9.62 5.63
CA PRO A 517 -24.03 -8.26 6.09
C PRO A 517 -22.75 -7.61 6.59
N ILE A 518 -22.48 -6.39 6.13
CA ILE A 518 -21.17 -5.71 6.26
C ILE A 518 -20.66 -5.63 7.70
N LYS A 519 -21.57 -5.51 8.67
CA LYS A 519 -21.23 -5.51 10.10
C LYS A 519 -20.42 -6.73 10.52
N TYR A 520 -20.66 -7.91 9.94
CA TYR A 520 -19.90 -9.13 10.26
C TYR A 520 -18.50 -9.12 9.64
N CYS A 521 -18.36 -8.56 8.45
CA CYS A 521 -17.03 -8.35 7.84
C CYS A 521 -16.14 -7.49 8.75
N TRP A 522 -16.65 -6.35 9.20
CA TRP A 522 -15.91 -5.50 10.12
C TRP A 522 -15.70 -6.11 11.50
N ALA A 523 -16.66 -6.90 12.00
CA ALA A 523 -16.52 -7.65 13.25
C ALA A 523 -15.35 -8.63 13.20
N VAL A 524 -15.14 -9.35 12.09
CA VAL A 524 -14.00 -10.25 11.92
C VAL A 524 -12.68 -9.50 12.07
N PHE A 525 -12.51 -8.37 11.38
CA PHE A 525 -11.26 -7.59 11.49
C PHE A 525 -11.06 -6.99 12.87
N ALA A 526 -12.13 -6.51 13.53
CA ALA A 526 -12.06 -6.03 14.90
C ALA A 526 -11.62 -7.15 15.86
N VAL A 527 -12.25 -8.33 15.77
CA VAL A 527 -11.90 -9.49 16.60
C VAL A 527 -10.46 -9.93 16.35
N VAL A 528 -10.02 -10.02 15.10
CA VAL A 528 -8.63 -10.38 14.76
C VAL A 528 -7.64 -9.41 15.41
N CYS A 529 -7.90 -8.10 15.36
CA CYS A 529 -7.05 -7.10 16.00
C CYS A 529 -7.06 -7.22 17.55
N PHE A 530 -8.23 -7.37 18.17
CA PHE A 530 -8.33 -7.48 19.63
C PHE A 530 -7.77 -8.81 20.16
N VAL A 531 -7.94 -9.92 19.45
CA VAL A 531 -7.30 -11.20 19.80
C VAL A 531 -5.78 -11.08 19.67
N SER A 532 -5.29 -10.47 18.60
CA SER A 532 -3.85 -10.19 18.42
C SER A 532 -3.31 -9.32 19.56
N MET A 533 -4.04 -8.27 19.98
CA MET A 533 -3.72 -7.45 21.14
C MET A 533 -3.65 -8.28 22.42
N ALA A 534 -4.67 -9.12 22.68
CA ALA A 534 -4.73 -9.94 23.90
C ALA A 534 -3.58 -10.94 23.97
N ILE A 535 -3.24 -11.61 22.87
CA ILE A 535 -2.10 -12.52 22.77
C ILE A 535 -0.78 -11.76 23.02
N MET A 536 -0.61 -10.59 22.41
CA MET A 536 0.57 -9.75 22.63
C MET A 536 0.71 -9.35 24.10
N LEU A 537 -0.37 -8.90 24.75
CA LEU A 537 -0.38 -8.54 26.17
C LEU A 537 -0.08 -9.73 27.07
N GLY A 538 -0.58 -10.92 26.75
CA GLY A 538 -0.27 -12.16 27.46
C GLY A 538 1.21 -12.53 27.43
N MET A 539 1.90 -12.19 26.34
CA MET A 539 3.34 -12.46 26.15
C MET A 539 4.26 -11.32 26.60
N VAL A 540 3.74 -10.14 26.98
CA VAL A 540 4.54 -8.93 27.25
C VAL A 540 5.69 -9.19 28.23
N LYS A 541 5.43 -9.80 29.38
CA LYS A 541 6.46 -10.06 30.40
C LYS A 541 7.60 -10.97 29.90
N TRP A 542 7.28 -11.90 29.04
CA TRP A 542 8.26 -12.78 28.40
C TRP A 542 9.06 -12.03 27.35
N LEU A 543 8.38 -11.28 26.48
CA LEU A 543 9.02 -10.48 25.43
C LEU A 543 9.94 -9.40 26.00
N GLU A 544 9.53 -8.74 27.08
CA GLU A 544 10.35 -7.75 27.79
C GLU A 544 11.64 -8.38 28.33
N ARG A 545 11.59 -9.60 28.89
CA ARG A 545 12.78 -10.32 29.38
C ARG A 545 13.74 -10.72 28.26
N VAL A 546 13.24 -11.07 27.10
CA VAL A 546 14.07 -11.48 25.96
C VAL A 546 14.68 -10.28 25.23
N THR A 547 14.13 -9.08 25.39
CA THR A 547 14.65 -7.84 24.79
C THR A 547 15.61 -7.06 25.68
N GLN A 548 15.71 -7.42 26.97
CA GLN A 548 16.73 -6.93 27.91
C GLN A 548 18.05 -7.70 27.73
#